data_7e05e3d002cb600dced9ec4316200b62
#
_entry.id   7e05e3d002cb600dced9ec4316200b62
#
_cell.length_a   1.000
_cell.length_b   1.000
_cell.length_c   1.000
_cell.angle_alpha   90.00
_cell.angle_beta   90.00
_cell.angle_gamma   90.00
#
_symmetry.space_group_name_H-M   'P 1'
#
loop_
_entity.id
_entity.type
_entity.pdbx_description
1 polymer ?
#
loop_
_entity_poly.entity_id
_entity_poly.type
_entity_poly.pdbx_seq_one_letter_code
_entity_poly.pdbx_strand_id
1 'polypeptide(L)'
;MTSLRTRKLTYSAMLLALAALMPRVAGLIPEIGKTLNLMHIPVLLCGFLCGWPWGLAVGFVAPLLSSLVNSMPKIFPDAVVMAFELAAYGAVAGLMYALLPRKWRAGRVYAALLIAMVAGRVVYAVVYFLLLKTGLVAVDQAFLLFVWTRAVAKPILGIVLQVLLVPVLVMALEQAGLMLNKGRKTE
;
A
#
# COMPACT_ATOMS: atom_id res chain seq x y z
N MET A 1 29.22 11.66 2.10
CA MET A 1 27.81 12.11 2.01
C MET A 1 27.05 11.12 1.13
N THR A 2 26.15 10.33 1.70
CA THR A 2 25.32 9.40 0.94
C THR A 2 24.35 10.18 0.05
N SER A 3 24.30 9.85 -1.25
CA SER A 3 23.40 10.54 -2.19
C SER A 3 21.94 10.35 -1.78
N LEU A 4 21.08 11.30 -2.11
CA LEU A 4 19.63 11.22 -1.86
C LEU A 4 19.03 9.91 -2.45
N ARG A 5 19.58 9.45 -3.58
CA ARG A 5 19.17 8.19 -4.22
C ARG A 5 19.52 6.98 -3.35
N THR A 6 20.72 6.94 -2.80
CA THR A 6 21.15 5.84 -1.90
C THR A 6 20.27 5.77 -0.65
N ARG A 7 19.96 6.90 -0.03
CA ARG A 7 19.05 6.94 1.14
C ARG A 7 17.65 6.42 0.80
N LYS A 8 17.08 6.85 -0.35
CA LYS A 8 15.78 6.35 -0.81
C LYS A 8 15.81 4.84 -1.07
N LEU A 9 16.88 4.33 -1.69
CA LEU A 9 17.05 2.90 -1.92
C LEU A 9 17.08 2.12 -0.62
N THR A 10 17.88 2.57 0.36
CA THR A 10 17.99 1.90 1.67
C THR A 10 16.65 1.85 2.39
N TYR A 11 15.94 2.99 2.49
CA TYR A 11 14.62 3.01 3.15
C TYR A 11 13.58 2.17 2.40
N SER A 12 13.59 2.20 1.07
CA SER A 12 12.68 1.37 0.27
C SER A 12 12.97 -0.12 0.44
N ALA A 13 14.24 -0.52 0.51
CA ALA A 13 14.64 -1.91 0.77
C ALA A 13 14.22 -2.37 2.17
N MET A 14 14.40 -1.53 3.21
CA MET A 14 13.95 -1.84 4.56
C MET A 14 12.42 -1.99 4.64
N LEU A 15 11.69 -1.08 4.00
CA LEU A 15 10.23 -1.13 3.97
C LEU A 15 9.70 -2.29 3.13
N LEU A 16 10.40 -2.68 2.06
CA LEU A 16 10.11 -3.89 1.28
C LEU A 16 10.29 -5.15 2.13
N ALA A 17 11.39 -5.27 2.85
CA ALA A 17 11.64 -6.40 3.75
C ALA A 17 10.56 -6.48 4.84
N LEU A 18 10.21 -5.34 5.44
CA LEU A 18 9.13 -5.26 6.42
C LEU A 18 7.78 -5.69 5.81
N ALA A 19 7.44 -5.19 4.62
CA ALA A 19 6.21 -5.56 3.92
C ALA A 19 6.14 -7.07 3.63
N ALA A 20 7.25 -7.67 3.20
CA ALA A 20 7.32 -9.10 2.90
C ALA A 20 7.16 -9.98 4.14
N LEU A 21 7.58 -9.51 5.32
CA LEU A 21 7.46 -10.24 6.59
C LEU A 21 6.09 -10.09 7.26
N MET A 22 5.34 -9.03 6.94
CA MET A 22 4.05 -8.72 7.59
C MET A 22 3.01 -9.86 7.53
N PRO A 23 2.85 -10.63 6.45
CA PRO A 23 1.92 -11.75 6.43
C PRO A 23 2.26 -12.86 7.43
N ARG A 24 3.53 -13.07 7.74
CA ARG A 24 3.95 -14.01 8.80
C ARG A 24 3.54 -13.52 10.17
N VAL A 25 3.79 -12.23 10.44
CA VAL A 25 3.37 -11.61 11.71
C VAL A 25 1.85 -11.65 11.85
N ALA A 26 1.13 -11.34 10.77
CA ALA A 26 -0.32 -11.45 10.73
C ALA A 26 -0.82 -12.89 10.98
N GLY A 27 -0.11 -13.88 10.48
CA GLY A 27 -0.42 -15.31 10.68
C GLY A 27 -0.31 -15.79 12.12
N LEU A 28 0.41 -15.07 12.99
CA LEU A 28 0.50 -15.37 14.42
C LEU A 28 -0.79 -15.03 15.19
N ILE A 29 -1.65 -14.20 14.61
CA ILE A 29 -2.95 -13.82 15.20
C ILE A 29 -4.04 -14.48 14.34
N PRO A 30 -4.57 -15.66 14.74
CA PRO A 30 -5.61 -16.37 14.00
C PRO A 30 -6.82 -15.46 13.78
N GLU A 31 -7.47 -15.57 12.62
CA GLU A 31 -8.70 -14.88 12.21
C GLU A 31 -8.59 -13.36 12.01
N ILE A 32 -7.98 -12.61 12.93
CA ILE A 32 -7.86 -11.16 12.85
C ILE A 32 -6.68 -10.76 11.94
N GLY A 33 -5.57 -11.47 11.99
CA GLY A 33 -4.36 -11.12 11.26
C GLY A 33 -4.55 -11.02 9.73
N LYS A 34 -5.36 -11.89 9.15
CA LYS A 34 -5.67 -11.88 7.71
C LYS A 34 -6.50 -10.66 7.28
N THR A 35 -7.28 -10.09 8.19
CA THR A 35 -8.13 -8.91 7.92
C THR A 35 -7.41 -7.59 8.12
N LEU A 36 -6.29 -7.58 8.85
CA LEU A 36 -5.55 -6.36 9.20
C LEU A 36 -4.75 -5.75 8.03
N ASN A 37 -4.54 -6.51 6.95
CA ASN A 37 -3.79 -6.04 5.77
C ASN A 37 -2.48 -5.30 6.10
N LEU A 38 -1.70 -5.86 7.07
CA LEU A 38 -0.51 -5.22 7.62
C LEU A 38 0.55 -4.88 6.55
N MET A 39 0.60 -5.63 5.45
CA MET A 39 1.52 -5.38 4.34
C MET A 39 1.33 -4.00 3.69
N HIS A 40 0.12 -3.44 3.74
CA HIS A 40 -0.19 -2.13 3.13
C HIS A 40 0.53 -0.99 3.85
N ILE A 41 0.75 -1.10 5.16
CA ILE A 41 1.35 -0.04 5.99
C ILE A 41 2.76 0.32 5.52
N PRO A 42 3.72 -0.62 5.39
CA PRO A 42 5.06 -0.30 4.91
C PRO A 42 5.06 0.23 3.46
N VAL A 43 4.16 -0.26 2.61
CA VAL A 43 4.05 0.21 1.22
C VAL A 43 3.58 1.68 1.16
N LEU A 44 2.55 2.03 1.91
CA LEU A 44 2.07 3.41 2.05
C LEU A 44 3.17 4.30 2.61
N LEU A 45 3.85 3.87 3.68
CA LEU A 45 4.99 4.60 4.26
C LEU A 45 6.10 4.82 3.23
N CYS A 46 6.40 3.84 2.39
CA CYS A 46 7.39 3.99 1.31
C CYS A 46 6.97 5.08 0.33
N GLY A 47 5.70 5.11 -0.09
CA GLY A 47 5.15 6.17 -0.94
C GLY A 47 5.31 7.54 -0.32
N PHE A 48 4.91 7.72 0.93
CA PHE A 48 5.05 8.98 1.65
C PHE A 48 6.51 9.40 1.84
N LEU A 49 7.36 8.47 2.27
CA LEU A 49 8.74 8.74 2.68
C LEU A 49 9.68 8.95 1.48
N CYS A 50 9.68 8.03 0.52
CA CYS A 50 10.61 7.99 -0.60
C CYS A 50 10.05 8.61 -1.88
N GLY A 51 8.71 8.74 -1.97
CA GLY A 51 7.99 9.29 -3.12
C GLY A 51 7.39 8.21 -4.02
N TRP A 52 6.58 8.65 -4.97
CA TRP A 52 5.72 7.78 -5.79
C TRP A 52 6.46 6.67 -6.57
N PRO A 53 7.66 6.88 -7.18
CA PRO A 53 8.31 5.81 -7.93
C PRO A 53 8.76 4.65 -7.04
N TRP A 54 9.23 4.96 -5.84
CA TRP A 54 9.67 3.98 -4.86
C TRP A 54 8.50 3.26 -4.23
N GLY A 55 7.41 3.99 -3.91
CA GLY A 55 6.16 3.41 -3.43
C GLY A 55 5.54 2.46 -4.44
N LEU A 56 5.55 2.81 -5.73
CA LEU A 56 5.10 1.94 -6.80
C LEU A 56 5.94 0.65 -6.87
N ALA A 57 7.27 0.78 -6.91
CA ALA A 57 8.17 -0.36 -7.02
C ALA A 57 8.04 -1.32 -5.82
N VAL A 58 8.04 -0.78 -4.59
CA VAL A 58 7.89 -1.58 -3.37
C VAL A 58 6.50 -2.22 -3.32
N GLY A 59 5.44 -1.48 -3.67
CA GLY A 59 4.07 -2.00 -3.69
C GLY A 59 3.89 -3.14 -4.69
N PHE A 60 4.51 -3.05 -5.86
CA PHE A 60 4.45 -4.12 -6.86
C PHE A 60 5.22 -5.36 -6.43
N VAL A 61 6.43 -5.19 -5.89
CA VAL A 61 7.33 -6.30 -5.55
C VAL A 61 6.94 -7.00 -4.25
N ALA A 62 6.43 -6.26 -3.24
CA ALA A 62 6.19 -6.79 -1.90
C ALA A 62 5.28 -8.03 -1.86
N PRO A 63 4.08 -8.07 -2.48
CA PRO A 63 3.22 -9.25 -2.41
C PRO A 63 3.79 -10.44 -3.19
N LEU A 64 4.50 -10.20 -4.28
CA LEU A 64 5.16 -11.26 -5.05
C LEU A 64 6.30 -11.88 -4.24
N LEU A 65 7.15 -11.04 -3.65
CA LEU A 65 8.23 -11.49 -2.77
C LEU A 65 7.69 -12.24 -1.55
N SER A 66 6.64 -11.73 -0.92
CA SER A 66 6.00 -12.40 0.22
C SER A 66 5.40 -13.74 -0.17
N SER A 67 4.79 -13.84 -1.33
CA SER A 67 4.25 -15.10 -1.85
C SER A 67 5.35 -16.16 -2.04
N LEU A 68 6.52 -15.75 -2.56
CA LEU A 68 7.67 -16.64 -2.75
C LEU A 68 8.30 -17.08 -1.42
N VAL A 69 8.44 -16.16 -0.46
CA VAL A 69 9.13 -16.42 0.81
C VAL A 69 8.22 -17.09 1.84
N ASN A 70 6.95 -16.67 1.91
CA ASN A 70 6.01 -17.08 2.96
C ASN A 70 4.88 -17.97 2.44
N SER A 71 4.81 -18.24 1.12
CA SER A 71 3.69 -18.92 0.45
C SER A 71 2.33 -18.21 0.69
N MET A 72 2.39 -16.93 1.09
CA MET A 72 1.21 -16.09 1.36
C MET A 72 1.44 -14.65 0.87
N PRO A 73 0.48 -14.05 0.17
CA PRO A 73 -0.75 -14.63 -0.41
C PRO A 73 -0.45 -15.68 -1.49
N LYS A 74 -1.45 -16.43 -1.94
CA LYS A 74 -1.28 -17.36 -3.09
C LYS A 74 -0.77 -16.57 -4.31
N ILE A 75 0.21 -17.13 -5.04
CA ILE A 75 0.83 -16.43 -6.18
C ILE A 75 -0.25 -15.97 -7.17
N PHE A 76 -1.15 -16.86 -7.55
CA PHE A 76 -2.24 -16.56 -8.46
C PHE A 76 -3.60 -16.98 -7.84
N PRO A 77 -4.63 -16.15 -7.95
CA PRO A 77 -4.66 -14.78 -8.50
C PRO A 77 -4.26 -13.70 -7.48
N ASP A 78 -4.22 -14.02 -6.17
CA ASP A 78 -4.23 -13.04 -5.08
C ASP A 78 -2.98 -12.14 -5.07
N ALA A 79 -1.76 -12.72 -5.16
CA ALA A 79 -0.52 -11.93 -5.14
C ALA A 79 -0.40 -11.01 -6.36
N VAL A 80 -0.85 -11.47 -7.52
CA VAL A 80 -0.83 -10.65 -8.75
C VAL A 80 -1.76 -9.46 -8.62
N VAL A 81 -2.99 -9.68 -8.19
CA VAL A 81 -3.97 -8.58 -7.98
C VAL A 81 -3.48 -7.61 -6.92
N MET A 82 -2.96 -8.13 -5.79
CA MET A 82 -2.38 -7.31 -4.73
C MET A 82 -1.16 -6.51 -5.20
N ALA A 83 -0.35 -7.03 -6.13
CA ALA A 83 0.80 -6.32 -6.65
C ALA A 83 0.39 -5.01 -7.35
N PHE A 84 -0.65 -5.07 -8.18
CA PHE A 84 -1.18 -3.86 -8.84
C PHE A 84 -1.89 -2.93 -7.85
N GLU A 85 -2.66 -3.49 -6.92
CA GLU A 85 -3.33 -2.72 -5.88
C GLU A 85 -2.31 -1.96 -5.01
N LEU A 86 -1.30 -2.64 -4.46
CA LEU A 86 -0.30 -2.03 -3.59
C LEU A 86 0.62 -1.07 -4.35
N ALA A 87 0.92 -1.34 -5.62
CA ALA A 87 1.63 -0.39 -6.48
C ALA A 87 0.85 0.92 -6.60
N ALA A 88 -0.46 0.85 -6.82
CA ALA A 88 -1.32 2.03 -6.86
C ALA A 88 -1.36 2.76 -5.50
N TYR A 89 -1.47 2.03 -4.38
CA TYR A 89 -1.40 2.62 -3.04
C TYR A 89 -0.11 3.42 -2.84
N GLY A 90 1.04 2.81 -3.08
CA GLY A 90 2.34 3.44 -2.89
C GLY A 90 2.58 4.63 -3.82
N ALA A 91 2.19 4.48 -5.10
CA ALA A 91 2.33 5.54 -6.10
C ALA A 91 1.44 6.73 -5.79
N VAL A 92 0.14 6.51 -5.59
CA VAL A 92 -0.84 7.57 -5.38
C VAL A 92 -0.60 8.29 -4.05
N ALA A 93 -0.30 7.55 -2.97
CA ALA A 93 0.04 8.16 -1.68
C ALA A 93 1.25 9.11 -1.81
N GLY A 94 2.33 8.65 -2.45
CA GLY A 94 3.53 9.46 -2.66
C GLY A 94 3.31 10.65 -3.57
N LEU A 95 2.52 10.48 -4.64
CA LEU A 95 2.20 11.53 -5.60
C LEU A 95 1.30 12.60 -4.96
N MET A 96 0.19 12.19 -4.35
CA MET A 96 -0.75 13.12 -3.71
C MET A 96 -0.09 13.88 -2.56
N TYR A 97 0.75 13.19 -1.77
CA TYR A 97 1.53 13.86 -0.73
C TYR A 97 2.50 14.92 -1.30
N ALA A 98 3.05 14.72 -2.48
CA ALA A 98 3.92 15.70 -3.14
C ALA A 98 3.14 16.89 -3.74
N LEU A 99 1.94 16.66 -4.24
CA LEU A 99 1.11 17.65 -4.94
C LEU A 99 0.28 18.52 -3.99
N LEU A 100 -0.20 17.95 -2.87
CA LEU A 100 -1.08 18.67 -1.95
C LEU A 100 -0.33 19.78 -1.19
N PRO A 101 -0.99 20.92 -0.90
CA PRO A 101 -0.39 22.07 -0.25
C PRO A 101 0.13 21.74 1.14
N ARG A 102 1.32 22.24 1.47
CA ARG A 102 1.97 22.04 2.79
C ARG A 102 1.26 22.73 3.94
N LYS A 103 0.40 23.70 3.66
CA LYS A 103 -0.31 24.50 4.66
C LYS A 103 -1.16 23.63 5.62
N TRP A 104 -1.66 22.49 5.13
CA TRP A 104 -2.51 21.58 5.90
C TRP A 104 -1.74 20.29 6.26
N ARG A 105 -0.81 20.38 7.22
CA ARG A 105 0.09 19.25 7.55
C ARG A 105 -0.65 17.92 7.74
N ALA A 106 -1.55 17.84 8.73
CA ALA A 106 -2.32 16.61 8.98
C ALA A 106 -3.33 16.32 7.85
N GLY A 107 -4.11 17.31 7.42
CA GLY A 107 -5.10 17.16 6.35
C GLY A 107 -4.50 16.64 5.04
N ARG A 108 -3.28 17.08 4.69
CA ARG A 108 -2.54 16.60 3.52
C ARG A 108 -2.25 15.10 3.60
N VAL A 109 -1.84 14.58 4.77
CA VAL A 109 -1.55 13.16 4.95
C VAL A 109 -2.82 12.35 4.84
N TYR A 110 -3.89 12.77 5.54
CA TYR A 110 -5.19 12.08 5.47
C TYR A 110 -5.78 12.11 4.05
N ALA A 111 -5.77 13.26 3.38
CA ALA A 111 -6.28 13.37 2.01
C ALA A 111 -5.49 12.47 1.04
N ALA A 112 -4.15 12.50 1.09
CA ALA A 112 -3.31 11.65 0.26
C ALA A 112 -3.56 10.17 0.53
N LEU A 113 -3.73 9.77 1.81
CA LEU A 113 -4.03 8.41 2.21
C LEU A 113 -5.39 7.95 1.67
N LEU A 114 -6.46 8.74 1.90
CA LEU A 114 -7.81 8.38 1.45
C LEU A 114 -7.89 8.27 -0.08
N ILE A 115 -7.29 9.22 -0.81
CA ILE A 115 -7.23 9.15 -2.28
C ILE A 115 -6.47 7.89 -2.73
N ALA A 116 -5.35 7.57 -2.09
CA ALA A 116 -4.60 6.36 -2.39
C ALA A 116 -5.42 5.10 -2.13
N MET A 117 -6.15 5.05 -1.01
CA MET A 117 -7.00 3.91 -0.67
C MET A 117 -8.11 3.69 -1.70
N VAL A 118 -8.78 4.76 -2.14
CA VAL A 118 -9.80 4.67 -3.20
C VAL A 118 -9.16 4.21 -4.51
N ALA A 119 -8.05 4.82 -4.93
CA ALA A 119 -7.37 4.47 -6.17
C ALA A 119 -6.94 2.99 -6.19
N GLY A 120 -6.37 2.48 -5.10
CA GLY A 120 -5.98 1.07 -5.00
C GLY A 120 -7.18 0.13 -5.08
N ARG A 121 -8.32 0.48 -4.47
CA ARG A 121 -9.56 -0.31 -4.59
C ARG A 121 -10.11 -0.34 -6.01
N VAL A 122 -10.05 0.78 -6.72
CA VAL A 122 -10.41 0.83 -8.14
C VAL A 122 -9.48 -0.08 -8.96
N VAL A 123 -8.17 0.01 -8.75
CA VAL A 123 -7.20 -0.86 -9.44
C VAL A 123 -7.46 -2.33 -9.12
N TYR A 124 -7.71 -2.69 -7.85
CA TYR A 124 -8.08 -4.05 -7.46
C TYR A 124 -9.30 -4.56 -8.27
N ALA A 125 -10.36 -3.76 -8.32
CA ALA A 125 -11.58 -4.13 -9.05
C ALA A 125 -11.32 -4.29 -10.55
N VAL A 126 -10.55 -3.39 -11.15
CA VAL A 126 -10.21 -3.43 -12.59
C VAL A 126 -9.38 -4.68 -12.91
N VAL A 127 -8.33 -4.97 -12.14
CA VAL A 127 -7.47 -6.12 -12.37
C VAL A 127 -8.26 -7.42 -12.21
N TYR A 128 -9.10 -7.50 -11.17
CA TYR A 128 -9.95 -8.69 -10.97
C TYR A 128 -10.97 -8.87 -12.10
N PHE A 129 -11.57 -7.78 -12.58
CA PHE A 129 -12.48 -7.81 -13.72
C PHE A 129 -11.80 -8.31 -14.99
N LEU A 130 -10.56 -7.86 -15.25
CA LEU A 130 -9.78 -8.33 -16.39
C LEU A 130 -9.48 -9.84 -16.30
N LEU A 131 -9.11 -10.32 -15.10
CA LEU A 131 -8.87 -11.75 -14.88
C LEU A 131 -10.13 -12.61 -15.07
N LEU A 132 -11.31 -12.10 -14.70
CA LEU A 132 -12.59 -12.75 -14.98
C LEU A 132 -12.89 -12.83 -16.48
N LYS A 133 -12.65 -11.75 -17.21
CA LYS A 133 -12.88 -11.69 -18.67
C LYS A 133 -11.97 -12.64 -19.45
N THR A 134 -10.75 -12.88 -18.97
CA THR A 134 -9.82 -13.84 -19.60
C THR A 134 -10.12 -15.29 -19.23
N GLY A 135 -11.11 -15.55 -18.37
CA GLY A 135 -11.45 -16.91 -17.91
C GLY A 135 -10.41 -17.52 -16.94
N LEU A 136 -9.42 -16.75 -16.52
CA LEU A 136 -8.36 -17.21 -15.60
C LEU A 136 -8.87 -17.37 -14.16
N VAL A 137 -9.97 -16.69 -13.83
CA VAL A 137 -10.61 -16.77 -12.51
C VAL A 137 -12.10 -16.92 -12.68
N ALA A 138 -12.72 -17.81 -11.91
CA ALA A 138 -14.17 -17.93 -11.78
C ALA A 138 -14.64 -17.35 -10.44
N VAL A 139 -15.82 -16.75 -10.43
CA VAL A 139 -16.45 -16.22 -9.21
C VAL A 139 -17.90 -16.70 -9.18
N ASP A 140 -18.28 -17.37 -8.10
CA ASP A 140 -19.62 -17.93 -7.90
C ASP A 140 -20.68 -16.88 -7.54
N GLN A 141 -20.28 -15.63 -7.36
CA GLN A 141 -21.12 -14.51 -6.94
C GLN A 141 -21.16 -13.42 -8.01
N ALA A 142 -22.20 -12.57 -7.96
CA ALA A 142 -22.21 -11.36 -8.76
C ALA A 142 -20.93 -10.55 -8.52
N PHE A 143 -20.27 -10.11 -9.60
CA PHE A 143 -18.97 -9.41 -9.53
C PHE A 143 -18.96 -8.25 -8.54
N LEU A 144 -20.01 -7.43 -8.52
CA LEU A 144 -20.12 -6.31 -7.58
C LEU A 144 -20.14 -6.75 -6.12
N LEU A 145 -20.85 -7.84 -5.80
CA LEU A 145 -20.90 -8.39 -4.45
C LEU A 145 -19.54 -8.97 -4.03
N PHE A 146 -18.86 -9.64 -4.96
CA PHE A 146 -17.52 -10.16 -4.75
C PHE A 146 -16.50 -9.05 -4.44
N VAL A 147 -16.49 -7.98 -5.27
CA VAL A 147 -15.61 -6.82 -5.07
C VAL A 147 -15.93 -6.13 -3.74
N TRP A 148 -17.20 -5.90 -3.43
CA TRP A 148 -17.63 -5.30 -2.16
C TRP A 148 -17.12 -6.11 -0.96
N THR A 149 -17.34 -7.41 -0.98
CA THR A 149 -16.94 -8.29 0.11
C THR A 149 -15.42 -8.34 0.30
N ARG A 150 -14.67 -8.49 -0.79
CA ARG A 150 -13.20 -8.60 -0.76
C ARG A 150 -12.49 -7.27 -0.57
N ALA A 151 -13.02 -6.20 -1.15
CA ALA A 151 -12.37 -4.88 -1.13
C ALA A 151 -12.76 -4.03 0.08
N VAL A 152 -13.94 -4.23 0.66
CA VAL A 152 -14.45 -3.37 1.75
C VAL A 152 -14.78 -4.18 3.00
N ALA A 153 -15.70 -5.15 2.90
CA ALA A 153 -16.25 -5.81 4.09
C ALA A 153 -15.19 -6.61 4.88
N LYS A 154 -14.38 -7.43 4.19
CA LYS A 154 -13.34 -8.22 4.86
C LYS A 154 -12.20 -7.37 5.43
N PRO A 155 -11.62 -6.38 4.72
CA PRO A 155 -10.48 -5.63 5.22
C PRO A 155 -10.84 -4.40 6.07
N ILE A 156 -12.08 -4.26 6.54
CA ILE A 156 -12.54 -3.05 7.24
C ILE A 156 -11.67 -2.72 8.47
N LEU A 157 -11.26 -3.74 9.23
CA LEU A 157 -10.36 -3.57 10.38
C LEU A 157 -8.98 -3.06 9.93
N GLY A 158 -8.46 -3.57 8.82
CA GLY A 158 -7.21 -3.10 8.23
C GLY A 158 -7.32 -1.66 7.73
N ILE A 159 -8.45 -1.29 7.13
CA ILE A 159 -8.70 0.09 6.68
C ILE A 159 -8.68 1.05 7.87
N VAL A 160 -9.40 0.73 8.95
CA VAL A 160 -9.41 1.53 10.19
C VAL A 160 -8.00 1.65 10.77
N LEU A 161 -7.28 0.53 10.86
CA LEU A 161 -5.90 0.53 11.37
C LEU A 161 -4.99 1.43 10.51
N GLN A 162 -5.10 1.36 9.19
CA GLN A 162 -4.29 2.18 8.27
C GLN A 162 -4.60 3.68 8.44
N VAL A 163 -5.88 4.05 8.53
CA VAL A 163 -6.31 5.45 8.71
C VAL A 163 -5.84 6.03 10.05
N LEU A 164 -5.73 5.21 11.09
CA LEU A 164 -5.22 5.64 12.39
C LEU A 164 -3.69 5.64 12.44
N LEU A 165 -3.05 4.56 12.01
CA LEU A 165 -1.62 4.34 12.22
C LEU A 165 -0.75 5.07 11.19
N VAL A 166 -1.12 5.04 9.90
CA VAL A 166 -0.28 5.62 8.85
C VAL A 166 -0.09 7.13 9.02
N PRO A 167 -1.13 7.95 9.29
CA PRO A 167 -0.93 9.39 9.51
C PRO A 167 -0.04 9.69 10.72
N VAL A 168 -0.20 8.95 11.82
CA VAL A 168 0.63 9.11 13.02
C VAL A 168 2.10 8.84 12.70
N LEU A 169 2.39 7.72 12.01
CA LEU A 169 3.75 7.36 11.60
C LEU A 169 4.34 8.38 10.62
N VAL A 170 3.57 8.82 9.63
CA VAL A 170 4.04 9.82 8.64
C VAL A 170 4.34 11.15 9.33
N MET A 171 3.48 11.62 10.23
CA MET A 171 3.72 12.85 10.99
C MET A 171 4.95 12.74 11.92
N ALA A 172 5.14 11.60 12.57
CA ALA A 172 6.32 11.34 13.38
C ALA A 172 7.61 11.34 12.55
N LEU A 173 7.60 10.70 11.39
CA LEU A 173 8.72 10.70 10.44
C LEU A 173 8.99 12.10 9.85
N GLU A 174 7.94 12.90 9.65
CA GLU A 174 8.09 14.29 9.22
C GLU A 174 8.75 15.15 10.31
N GLN A 175 8.35 14.98 11.56
CA GLN A 175 8.97 15.68 12.71
C GLN A 175 10.43 15.27 12.91
N ALA A 176 10.75 13.99 12.72
CA ALA A 176 12.10 13.46 12.78
C ALA A 176 13.00 13.89 11.59
N GLY A 177 12.45 14.63 10.60
CA GLY A 177 13.20 15.08 9.43
C GLY A 177 13.62 13.98 8.46
N LEU A 178 12.99 12.81 8.53
CA LEU A 178 13.34 11.63 7.72
C LEU A 178 12.67 11.63 6.35
N MET A 179 11.75 12.57 6.06
CA MET A 179 11.04 12.64 4.80
C MET A 179 11.95 12.99 3.64
N LEU A 180 12.07 12.06 2.69
CA LEU A 180 12.86 12.22 1.46
C LEU A 180 12.00 12.65 0.26
N ASN A 181 10.68 12.56 0.40
CA ASN A 181 9.71 13.04 -0.58
C ASN A 181 9.50 14.55 -0.39
N LYS A 182 10.42 15.35 -0.96
CA LYS A 182 10.27 16.81 -0.98
C LYS A 182 9.18 17.16 -2.00
N GLY A 183 7.97 17.41 -1.54
CA GLY A 183 6.92 18.01 -2.36
C GLY A 183 7.39 19.32 -3.01
N ARG A 184 6.74 19.69 -4.11
CA ARG A 184 7.01 20.92 -4.86
C ARG A 184 7.08 22.12 -3.89
N LYS A 185 8.21 22.83 -3.85
CA LYS A 185 8.26 24.14 -3.21
C LYS A 185 7.33 25.03 -4.03
N THR A 186 6.22 25.42 -3.48
CA THR A 186 5.47 26.58 -3.96
C THR A 186 6.28 27.79 -3.53
N GLU A 187 6.98 28.40 -4.44
CA GLU A 187 7.42 29.80 -4.33
C GLU A 187 6.21 30.69 -4.26
#